data_45b3d62df3fe590fbdb7609311fa0968
#
_entry.id   45b3d62df3fe590fbdb7609311fa0968
#
_cell.length_a   1.000
_cell.length_b   1.000
_cell.length_c   1.000
_cell.angle_alpha   90.00
_cell.angle_beta   90.00
_cell.angle_gamma   90.00
#
_symmetry.space_group_name_H-M   'P 1'
#
loop_
_entity.id
_entity.type
_entity.pdbx_description
1 polymer ?
#
loop_
_entity_poly.entity_id
_entity_poly.type
_entity_poly.pdbx_seq_one_letter_code
_entity_poly.pdbx_strand_id
1 'polypeptide(L)'
;MALVTSTEMFRKAYEGGYAIGAFNVNNMEIVQGITEAAAELKSPVILQASAGARKYANSIYLVKLVEAAVELHPEIPIVLHLDHGADFATCKDCIDGGFTSVMIDGSHLPYAENVALAKRVAEYAHAHGV
;
A
#
# COMPACT_ATOMS: atom_id res chain seq x y z
N MET A 1 -0.46 9.90 -13.76
CA MET A 1 -0.98 10.16 -12.40
C MET A 1 0.05 9.69 -11.39
N ALA A 2 0.09 10.25 -10.18
CA ALA A 2 0.92 9.70 -9.10
C ALA A 2 0.17 8.58 -8.39
N LEU A 3 0.86 7.79 -7.57
CA LEU A 3 0.24 6.91 -6.59
C LEU A 3 -0.78 7.70 -5.73
N VAL A 4 -1.88 7.06 -5.36
CA VAL A 4 -2.92 7.67 -4.55
C VAL A 4 -2.99 7.04 -3.16
N THR A 5 -3.53 7.76 -2.19
CA THR A 5 -3.90 7.18 -0.89
C THR A 5 -5.20 6.39 -0.98
N SER A 6 -5.45 5.53 0.00
CA SER A 6 -6.66 4.70 0.01
C SER A 6 -7.95 5.46 0.37
N THR A 7 -7.88 6.67 0.90
CA THR A 7 -9.02 7.42 1.47
C THR A 7 -10.17 7.57 0.47
N GLU A 8 -9.92 8.19 -0.69
CA GLU A 8 -10.95 8.42 -1.69
C GLU A 8 -11.41 7.11 -2.37
N MET A 9 -10.48 6.19 -2.55
CA MET A 9 -10.75 4.87 -3.09
C MET A 9 -11.73 4.09 -2.21
N PHE A 10 -11.51 4.08 -0.89
CA PHE A 10 -12.39 3.41 0.07
C PHE A 10 -13.74 4.11 0.21
N ARG A 11 -13.76 5.46 0.20
CA ARG A 11 -15.01 6.20 0.23
C ARG A 11 -15.92 5.81 -0.94
N LYS A 12 -15.38 5.81 -2.16
CA LYS A 12 -16.13 5.41 -3.36
C LYS A 12 -16.59 3.97 -3.32
N ALA A 13 -15.75 3.05 -2.84
CA ALA A 13 -16.10 1.64 -2.70
C ALA A 13 -17.25 1.44 -1.70
N TYR A 14 -17.18 2.11 -0.55
CA TYR A 14 -18.21 2.05 0.47
C TYR A 14 -19.57 2.61 -0.04
N GLU A 15 -19.55 3.80 -0.63
CA GLU A 15 -20.74 4.43 -1.21
C GLU A 15 -21.32 3.63 -2.39
N GLY A 16 -20.44 3.04 -3.20
CA GLY A 16 -20.84 2.24 -4.37
C GLY A 16 -21.20 0.79 -4.06
N GLY A 17 -20.97 0.32 -2.84
CA GLY A 17 -21.30 -1.06 -2.43
C GLY A 17 -20.41 -2.12 -3.11
N TYR A 18 -19.13 -1.82 -3.37
CA TYR A 18 -18.18 -2.78 -3.95
C TYR A 18 -16.89 -2.90 -3.14
N ALA A 19 -16.15 -3.98 -3.37
CA ALA A 19 -14.85 -4.20 -2.75
C ALA A 19 -13.70 -3.82 -3.70
N ILE A 20 -12.54 -3.52 -3.12
CA ILE A 20 -11.29 -3.27 -3.85
C ILE A 20 -10.33 -4.40 -3.57
N GLY A 21 -9.73 -4.97 -4.63
CA GLY A 21 -8.71 -5.99 -4.50
C GLY A 21 -7.39 -5.43 -3.97
N ALA A 22 -6.80 -6.12 -2.99
CA ALA A 22 -5.45 -5.87 -2.52
C ALA A 22 -4.59 -7.10 -2.82
N PHE A 23 -3.58 -6.94 -3.66
CA PHE A 23 -2.79 -8.04 -4.21
C PHE A 23 -1.33 -7.92 -3.82
N ASN A 24 -0.76 -9.01 -3.32
CA ASN A 24 0.65 -9.08 -2.98
C ASN A 24 1.53 -9.03 -4.23
N VAL A 25 2.55 -8.18 -4.17
CA VAL A 25 3.53 -8.03 -5.24
C VAL A 25 4.94 -8.22 -4.71
N ASN A 26 5.80 -8.90 -5.47
CA ASN A 26 7.20 -9.13 -5.11
C ASN A 26 8.13 -9.21 -6.32
N ASN A 27 7.61 -9.11 -7.55
CA ASN A 27 8.40 -9.09 -8.78
C ASN A 27 7.67 -8.34 -9.90
N MET A 28 8.36 -8.11 -11.00
CA MET A 28 7.86 -7.37 -12.15
C MET A 28 6.65 -8.05 -12.80
N GLU A 29 6.71 -9.35 -13.00
CA GLU A 29 5.67 -10.13 -13.72
C GLU A 29 4.33 -10.11 -12.98
N ILE A 30 4.36 -10.18 -11.66
CA ILE A 30 3.15 -10.07 -10.83
C ILE A 30 2.58 -8.66 -10.90
N VAL A 31 3.41 -7.63 -10.80
CA VAL A 31 2.97 -6.23 -10.95
C VAL A 31 2.32 -6.01 -12.31
N GLN A 32 2.94 -6.47 -13.39
CA GLN A 32 2.41 -6.35 -14.75
C GLN A 32 1.05 -7.06 -14.87
N GLY A 33 0.96 -8.33 -14.49
CA GLY A 33 -0.28 -9.10 -14.64
C GLY A 33 -1.45 -8.49 -13.86
N ILE A 34 -1.22 -8.00 -12.63
CA ILE A 34 -2.27 -7.37 -11.82
C ILE A 34 -2.69 -6.02 -12.42
N THR A 35 -1.74 -5.18 -12.82
CA THR A 35 -2.05 -3.83 -13.31
C THR A 35 -2.65 -3.84 -14.72
N GLU A 36 -2.25 -4.76 -15.58
CA GLU A 36 -2.89 -4.99 -16.89
C GLU A 36 -4.36 -5.41 -16.72
N ALA A 37 -4.64 -6.37 -15.84
CA ALA A 37 -6.01 -6.79 -15.55
C ALA A 37 -6.85 -5.64 -14.94
N ALA A 38 -6.27 -4.87 -14.02
CA ALA A 38 -6.94 -3.72 -13.43
C ALA A 38 -7.25 -2.63 -14.47
N ALA A 39 -6.34 -2.37 -15.40
CA ALA A 39 -6.53 -1.42 -16.50
C ALA A 39 -7.63 -1.90 -17.47
N GLU A 40 -7.61 -3.16 -17.86
CA GLU A 40 -8.65 -3.75 -18.72
C GLU A 40 -10.05 -3.61 -18.12
N LEU A 41 -10.16 -3.85 -16.81
CA LEU A 41 -11.41 -3.76 -16.06
C LEU A 41 -11.74 -2.34 -15.57
N LYS A 42 -10.85 -1.38 -15.79
CA LYS A 42 -10.94 0.00 -15.26
C LYS A 42 -11.17 0.02 -13.73
N SER A 43 -10.51 -0.90 -13.04
CA SER A 43 -10.65 -1.11 -11.60
C SER A 43 -9.53 -0.41 -10.83
N PRO A 44 -9.84 0.32 -9.74
CA PRO A 44 -8.82 0.71 -8.79
C PRO A 44 -8.20 -0.53 -8.14
N VAL A 45 -6.95 -0.43 -7.73
CA VAL A 45 -6.22 -1.58 -7.17
C VAL A 45 -5.27 -1.16 -6.05
N ILE A 46 -5.11 -2.04 -5.06
CA ILE A 46 -4.09 -1.93 -4.02
C ILE A 46 -3.01 -2.97 -4.32
N LEU A 47 -1.80 -2.50 -4.54
CA LEU A 47 -0.60 -3.34 -4.60
C LEU A 47 0.05 -3.34 -3.23
N GLN A 48 0.12 -4.51 -2.59
CA GLN A 48 0.64 -4.60 -1.23
C GLN A 48 1.94 -5.38 -1.17
N ALA A 49 2.85 -4.91 -0.33
CA ALA A 49 4.11 -5.54 -0.05
C ALA A 49 4.21 -5.91 1.42
N SER A 50 4.53 -7.19 1.70
CA SER A 50 4.87 -7.66 3.02
C SER A 50 6.35 -7.42 3.35
N ALA A 51 6.74 -7.62 4.61
CA ALA A 51 8.16 -7.62 4.99
C ALA A 51 8.97 -8.64 4.17
N GLY A 52 8.38 -9.80 3.87
CA GLY A 52 9.00 -10.82 3.02
C GLY A 52 9.22 -10.34 1.59
N ALA A 53 8.25 -9.69 0.98
CA ALA A 53 8.36 -9.12 -0.37
C ALA A 53 9.45 -8.03 -0.43
N ARG A 54 9.50 -7.15 0.58
CA ARG A 54 10.52 -6.11 0.70
C ARG A 54 11.93 -6.69 0.86
N LYS A 55 12.08 -7.78 1.59
CA LYS A 55 13.36 -8.48 1.74
C LYS A 55 13.78 -9.18 0.45
N TYR A 56 12.83 -9.80 -0.24
CA TYR A 56 13.08 -10.53 -1.49
C TYR A 56 13.50 -9.60 -2.64
N ALA A 57 12.69 -8.58 -2.92
CA ALA A 57 12.85 -7.73 -4.10
C ALA A 57 13.63 -6.43 -3.83
N ASN A 58 13.86 -6.08 -2.58
CA ASN A 58 14.30 -4.76 -2.13
C ASN A 58 13.21 -3.68 -2.32
N SER A 59 13.05 -2.82 -1.31
CA SER A 59 12.02 -1.79 -1.24
C SER A 59 12.09 -0.80 -2.42
N ILE A 60 13.30 -0.41 -2.83
CA ILE A 60 13.50 0.54 -3.94
C ILE A 60 13.01 -0.05 -5.25
N TYR A 61 13.33 -1.31 -5.54
CA TYR A 61 12.84 -1.98 -6.75
C TYR A 61 11.33 -2.09 -6.77
N LEU A 62 10.69 -2.44 -5.64
CA LEU A 62 9.24 -2.52 -5.55
C LEU A 62 8.57 -1.17 -5.84
N VAL A 63 9.06 -0.11 -5.22
CA VAL A 63 8.54 1.26 -5.47
C VAL A 63 8.68 1.62 -6.95
N LYS A 64 9.84 1.37 -7.55
CA LYS A 64 10.08 1.70 -8.97
C LYS A 64 9.24 0.85 -9.93
N LEU A 65 9.00 -0.41 -9.63
CA LEU A 65 8.09 -1.26 -10.41
C LEU A 65 6.65 -0.73 -10.35
N VAL A 66 6.20 -0.30 -9.18
CA VAL A 66 4.85 0.26 -9.03
C VAL A 66 4.75 1.64 -9.67
N GLU A 67 5.78 2.50 -9.57
CA GLU A 67 5.85 3.77 -10.30
C GLU A 67 5.74 3.55 -11.81
N ALA A 68 6.47 2.56 -12.36
CA ALA A 68 6.38 2.21 -13.78
C ALA A 68 4.96 1.77 -14.17
N ALA A 69 4.29 0.97 -13.33
CA ALA A 69 2.89 0.58 -13.56
C ALA A 69 1.95 1.80 -13.57
N VAL A 70 2.16 2.77 -12.69
CA VAL A 70 1.39 4.04 -12.67
C VAL A 70 1.59 4.86 -13.94
N GLU A 71 2.81 4.89 -14.49
CA GLU A 71 3.11 5.57 -15.75
C GLU A 71 2.44 4.89 -16.95
N LEU A 72 2.42 3.56 -16.96
CA LEU A 72 1.81 2.77 -18.03
C LEU A 72 0.27 2.80 -17.98
N HIS A 73 -0.31 2.90 -16.80
CA HIS A 73 -1.76 2.86 -16.57
C HIS A 73 -2.26 4.08 -15.79
N PRO A 74 -2.11 5.31 -16.34
CA PRO A 74 -2.48 6.54 -15.63
C PRO A 74 -3.99 6.69 -15.39
N GLU A 75 -4.80 5.86 -16.04
CA GLU A 75 -6.26 5.86 -15.95
C GLU A 75 -6.80 5.18 -14.70
N ILE A 76 -6.02 4.31 -14.05
CA ILE A 76 -6.47 3.60 -12.83
C ILE A 76 -5.79 4.14 -11.58
N PRO A 77 -6.54 4.31 -10.47
CA PRO A 77 -5.95 4.61 -9.17
C PRO A 77 -5.20 3.41 -8.61
N ILE A 78 -3.94 3.60 -8.25
CA ILE A 78 -3.08 2.58 -7.63
C ILE A 78 -2.62 3.06 -6.27
N VAL A 79 -2.79 2.23 -5.24
CA VAL A 79 -2.25 2.39 -3.88
C VAL A 79 -1.10 1.43 -3.69
N LEU A 80 0.02 1.91 -3.16
CA LEU A 80 1.11 1.06 -2.68
C LEU A 80 1.02 0.94 -1.15
N HIS A 81 0.76 -0.26 -0.66
CA HIS A 81 0.42 -0.56 0.73
C HIS A 81 1.46 -1.47 1.40
N LEU A 82 1.88 -1.10 2.61
CA LEU A 82 2.60 -2.00 3.51
C LEU A 82 1.61 -2.88 4.26
N ASP A 83 1.69 -4.18 4.03
CA ASP A 83 0.88 -5.19 4.71
C ASP A 83 1.63 -5.77 5.92
N HIS A 84 1.00 -5.75 7.09
CA HIS A 84 1.53 -6.24 8.35
C HIS A 84 2.92 -5.68 8.72
N GLY A 85 3.04 -4.37 8.84
CA GLY A 85 4.26 -3.74 9.36
C GLY A 85 4.54 -4.19 10.80
N ALA A 86 5.75 -4.69 11.05
CA ALA A 86 6.12 -5.30 12.33
C ALA A 86 6.34 -4.26 13.45
N ASP A 87 6.76 -3.05 13.08
CA ASP A 87 7.10 -1.99 14.02
C ASP A 87 6.98 -0.60 13.39
N PHE A 88 7.12 0.43 14.21
CA PHE A 88 7.08 1.82 13.76
C PHE A 88 8.19 2.14 12.73
N ALA A 89 9.39 1.61 12.93
CA ALA A 89 10.52 1.90 12.04
C ALA A 89 10.24 1.39 10.62
N THR A 90 9.63 0.21 10.49
CA THR A 90 9.23 -0.36 9.20
C THR A 90 8.16 0.49 8.51
N CYS A 91 7.12 0.92 9.25
CA CYS A 91 6.08 1.78 8.70
C CYS A 91 6.66 3.13 8.26
N LYS A 92 7.51 3.74 9.10
CA LYS A 92 8.21 4.99 8.76
C LYS A 92 9.05 4.86 7.51
N ASP A 93 9.87 3.81 7.39
CA ASP A 93 10.71 3.56 6.22
C ASP A 93 9.88 3.41 4.92
N CYS A 94 8.72 2.74 5.00
CA CYS A 94 7.81 2.64 3.87
C CYS A 94 7.20 3.99 3.48
N ILE A 95 6.75 4.78 4.44
CA ILE A 95 6.18 6.11 4.20
C ILE A 95 7.23 7.02 3.55
N ASP A 96 8.42 7.09 4.12
CA ASP A 96 9.53 7.89 3.61
C ASP A 96 9.99 7.40 2.22
N GLY A 97 9.85 6.10 1.96
CA GLY A 97 10.18 5.45 0.69
C GLY A 97 9.12 5.56 -0.41
N GLY A 98 7.97 6.21 -0.15
CA GLY A 98 6.94 6.47 -1.17
C GLY A 98 5.72 5.56 -1.13
N PHE A 99 5.55 4.76 -0.09
CA PHE A 99 4.30 4.03 0.14
C PHE A 99 3.18 5.03 0.47
N THR A 100 1.99 4.79 -0.07
CA THR A 100 0.83 5.67 0.11
C THR A 100 -0.21 5.10 1.07
N SER A 101 0.08 3.97 1.68
CA SER A 101 -0.73 3.33 2.72
C SER A 101 0.14 2.39 3.54
N VAL A 102 -0.09 2.32 4.84
CA VAL A 102 0.62 1.40 5.74
C VAL A 102 -0.34 0.77 6.75
N MET A 103 -0.09 -0.49 7.09
CA MET A 103 -0.74 -1.17 8.19
C MET A 103 0.30 -1.60 9.22
N ILE A 104 0.18 -1.07 10.44
CA ILE A 104 0.94 -1.58 11.59
C ILE A 104 0.22 -2.78 12.20
N ASP A 105 0.94 -3.82 12.50
CA ASP A 105 0.41 -5.01 13.15
C ASP A 105 0.97 -5.14 14.58
N GLY A 106 0.25 -4.60 15.54
CA GLY A 106 0.53 -4.74 16.96
C GLY A 106 -0.33 -5.81 17.65
N SER A 107 -0.95 -6.72 16.89
CA SER A 107 -1.90 -7.71 17.41
C SER A 107 -1.32 -8.66 18.47
N HIS A 108 0.01 -8.83 18.48
CA HIS A 108 0.75 -9.64 19.46
C HIS A 108 1.06 -8.87 20.77
N LEU A 109 0.82 -7.57 20.81
CA LEU A 109 1.09 -6.72 21.98
C LEU A 109 -0.13 -6.70 22.92
N PRO A 110 0.07 -6.39 24.23
CA PRO A 110 -1.02 -6.02 25.10
C PRO A 110 -1.84 -4.86 24.54
N TYR A 111 -3.14 -4.82 24.83
CA TYR A 111 -4.07 -3.85 24.25
C TYR A 111 -3.57 -2.39 24.30
N ALA A 112 -3.12 -1.93 25.48
CA ALA A 112 -2.67 -0.55 25.65
C ALA A 112 -1.43 -0.21 24.78
N GLU A 113 -0.51 -1.16 24.64
CA GLU A 113 0.68 -1.01 23.81
C GLU A 113 0.33 -1.03 22.32
N ASN A 114 -0.60 -1.89 21.91
CA ASN A 114 -1.12 -1.92 20.54
C ASN A 114 -1.79 -0.58 20.17
N VAL A 115 -2.63 -0.03 21.04
CA VAL A 115 -3.26 1.29 20.85
C VAL A 115 -2.20 2.39 20.71
N ALA A 116 -1.19 2.41 21.58
CA ALA A 116 -0.12 3.40 21.55
C ALA A 116 0.71 3.33 20.26
N LEU A 117 1.04 2.11 19.83
CA LEU A 117 1.77 1.88 18.59
C LEU A 117 0.96 2.30 17.36
N ALA A 118 -0.30 1.91 17.28
CA ALA A 118 -1.19 2.27 16.18
C ALA A 118 -1.36 3.80 16.08
N LYS A 119 -1.56 4.48 17.23
CA LYS A 119 -1.64 5.93 17.29
C LYS A 119 -0.36 6.58 16.74
N ARG A 120 0.80 6.14 17.19
CA ARG A 120 2.10 6.70 16.76
C ARG A 120 2.31 6.58 15.26
N VAL A 121 1.95 5.43 14.67
CA VAL A 121 2.06 5.20 13.23
C VAL A 121 1.06 6.09 12.48
N ALA A 122 -0.19 6.16 12.92
CA ALA A 122 -1.21 7.00 12.30
C ALA A 122 -0.82 8.49 12.31
N GLU A 123 -0.34 9.00 13.43
CA GLU A 123 0.13 10.39 13.53
C GLU A 123 1.27 10.69 12.56
N TYR A 124 2.23 9.77 12.43
CA TYR A 124 3.33 9.92 11.46
C TYR A 124 2.83 9.87 10.02
N ALA A 125 2.00 8.87 9.68
CA ALA A 125 1.45 8.71 8.33
C ALA A 125 0.64 9.95 7.92
N HIS A 126 -0.29 10.40 8.75
CA HIS A 126 -1.13 11.58 8.47
C HIS A 126 -0.30 12.86 8.30
N ALA A 127 0.77 13.04 9.07
CA ALA A 127 1.67 14.19 8.93
C ALA A 127 2.42 14.19 7.58
N HIS A 128 2.52 13.04 6.92
CA HIS A 128 3.17 12.87 5.60
C HIS A 128 2.17 12.65 4.45
N GLY A 129 0.89 12.81 4.72
CA GLY A 129 -0.17 12.68 3.69
C GLY A 129 -0.46 11.23 3.27
N VAL A 130 -0.19 10.26 4.17
CA VAL A 130 -0.38 8.81 3.97
C VAL A 130 -1.48 8.29 4.87
#